data_edde23d68dd4d20eb0b61b694b0fef78
#
_entry.id   edde23d68dd4d20eb0b61b694b0fef78
#
_cell.length_a   1.000
_cell.length_b   1.000
_cell.length_c   1.000
_cell.angle_alpha   90.00
_cell.angle_beta   90.00
_cell.angle_gamma   90.00
#
_symmetry.space_group_name_H-M   'P 1'
#
loop_
_entity.id
_entity.type
_entity.pdbx_description
1 polymer ?
#
loop_
_entity_poly.entity_id
_entity_poly.type
_entity_poly.pdbx_seq_one_letter_code
_entity_poly.pdbx_strand_id
1 'polypeptide(L)'
;MVKINNMKKRAVIFGAGTYGQVYSKYLEEYYEILGFIDDNDLLKGTDIGGYSVLGNINYLFNALTKDIAVFVPIGNNSVRVNLLSKIESEGFEIPSFIHESVLLDATVELGKAIYILPSSNVMPFTKIQDYSMISMGVNIAHHVTIEKGCFFSQGVNIGASIYIKEFAYFGIGSTVMTGVSYIGKNTLIGAGTLIIKNVPDEVVMIGNPGRILRNNKTH
;
A
#
# COMPACT_ATOMS: atom_id res chain seq x y z
N MET A 1 15.86 36.87 2.48
CA MET A 1 15.14 35.70 3.06
C MET A 1 16.14 34.56 3.17
N VAL A 2 16.54 34.22 4.39
CA VAL A 2 17.45 33.08 4.63
C VAL A 2 16.61 31.83 4.40
N LYS A 3 16.89 31.03 3.34
CA LYS A 3 16.33 29.68 3.20
C LYS A 3 16.87 28.87 4.38
N ILE A 4 16.02 28.63 5.37
CA ILE A 4 16.28 27.60 6.39
C ILE A 4 16.33 26.30 5.62
N ASN A 5 17.53 25.76 5.44
CA ASN A 5 17.76 24.47 4.82
C ASN A 5 17.31 23.41 5.85
N ASN A 6 16.01 23.12 5.93
CA ASN A 6 15.54 21.99 6.71
C ASN A 6 16.09 20.73 6.03
N MET A 7 17.08 20.11 6.65
CA MET A 7 17.60 18.82 6.17
C MET A 7 16.44 17.83 6.10
N LYS A 8 16.24 17.24 4.92
CA LYS A 8 15.22 16.20 4.76
C LYS A 8 15.56 15.03 5.67
N LYS A 9 14.52 14.41 6.24
CA LYS A 9 14.69 13.17 6.99
C LYS A 9 15.19 12.07 6.06
N ARG A 10 16.13 11.25 6.54
CA ARG A 10 16.67 10.12 5.77
C ARG A 10 15.69 8.98 5.69
N ALA A 11 15.63 8.32 4.55
CA ALA A 11 14.76 7.16 4.34
C ALA A 11 15.44 6.07 3.48
N VAL A 12 14.98 4.85 3.64
CA VAL A 12 15.24 3.73 2.73
C VAL A 12 13.93 3.12 2.26
N ILE A 13 13.97 2.48 1.10
CA ILE A 13 12.82 1.81 0.51
C ILE A 13 13.11 0.31 0.46
N PHE A 14 12.27 -0.49 1.09
CA PHE A 14 12.37 -1.94 1.06
C PHE A 14 11.63 -2.47 -0.19
N GLY A 15 12.37 -3.17 -1.05
CA GLY A 15 11.95 -3.66 -2.36
C GLY A 15 12.42 -2.74 -3.49
N ALA A 16 13.42 -3.20 -4.25
CA ALA A 16 13.98 -2.51 -5.43
C ALA A 16 13.19 -2.77 -6.73
N GLY A 17 12.04 -3.43 -6.63
CA GLY A 17 11.14 -3.70 -7.74
C GLY A 17 10.45 -2.44 -8.28
N THR A 18 9.54 -2.62 -9.25
CA THR A 18 8.89 -1.49 -9.95
C THR A 18 8.13 -0.53 -9.03
N TYR A 19 7.44 -1.02 -8.00
CA TYR A 19 6.79 -0.14 -7.01
C TYR A 19 7.82 0.63 -6.18
N GLY A 20 8.90 -0.01 -5.73
CA GLY A 20 9.97 0.70 -5.03
C GLY A 20 10.54 1.85 -5.84
N GLN A 21 10.78 1.63 -7.13
CA GLN A 21 11.26 2.66 -8.05
C GLN A 21 10.25 3.81 -8.23
N VAL A 22 8.96 3.50 -8.34
CA VAL A 22 7.91 4.54 -8.41
C VAL A 22 7.88 5.36 -7.13
N TYR A 23 7.90 4.70 -5.96
CA TYR A 23 7.88 5.39 -4.67
C TYR A 23 9.14 6.21 -4.43
N SER A 24 10.32 5.79 -4.92
CA SER A 24 11.53 6.60 -4.78
C SER A 24 11.36 7.97 -5.42
N LYS A 25 10.66 8.06 -6.57
CA LYS A 25 10.42 9.33 -7.26
C LYS A 25 9.46 10.26 -6.53
N TYR A 26 8.47 9.73 -5.85
CA TYR A 26 7.58 10.55 -5.03
C TYR A 26 8.22 10.93 -3.68
N LEU A 27 8.93 9.99 -3.06
CA LEU A 27 9.51 10.20 -1.74
C LEU A 27 10.73 11.14 -1.76
N GLU A 28 11.48 11.21 -2.86
CA GLU A 28 12.65 12.11 -2.98
C GLU A 28 12.29 13.59 -2.81
N GLU A 29 11.02 13.98 -2.94
CA GLU A 29 10.56 15.33 -2.65
C GLU A 29 10.57 15.65 -1.15
N TYR A 30 10.32 14.65 -0.31
CA TYR A 30 10.12 14.80 1.14
C TYR A 30 11.28 14.24 1.97
N TYR A 31 12.00 13.25 1.43
CA TYR A 31 13.06 12.52 2.13
C TYR A 31 14.37 12.53 1.36
N GLU A 32 15.48 12.40 2.08
CA GLU A 32 16.77 12.01 1.53
C GLU A 32 16.79 10.48 1.40
N ILE A 33 16.61 9.97 0.19
CA ILE A 33 16.60 8.54 -0.07
C ILE A 33 18.03 8.02 -0.10
N LEU A 34 18.40 7.18 0.87
CA LEU A 34 19.73 6.58 0.98
C LEU A 34 19.93 5.44 -0.01
N GLY A 35 18.88 4.73 -0.38
CA GLY A 35 18.90 3.59 -1.29
C GLY A 35 17.77 2.60 -1.04
N PHE A 36 17.88 1.46 -1.71
CA PHE A 36 16.97 0.34 -1.54
C PHE A 36 17.53 -0.71 -0.58
N ILE A 37 16.61 -1.39 0.11
CA ILE A 37 16.85 -2.65 0.81
C ILE A 37 16.11 -3.73 0.02
N ASP A 38 16.77 -4.84 -0.30
CA ASP A 38 16.15 -5.94 -1.03
C ASP A 38 16.76 -7.28 -0.59
N ASP A 39 15.91 -8.28 -0.35
CA ASP A 39 16.38 -9.61 0.10
C ASP A 39 16.94 -10.47 -1.04
N ASN A 40 16.90 -9.98 -2.28
CA ASN A 40 17.62 -10.58 -3.40
C ASN A 40 19.10 -10.15 -3.36
N ASP A 41 19.95 -10.99 -2.81
CA ASP A 41 21.38 -10.72 -2.67
C ASP A 41 22.10 -10.42 -4.00
N LEU A 42 21.55 -10.84 -5.14
CA LEU A 42 22.10 -10.55 -6.47
C LEU A 42 21.99 -9.07 -6.84
N LEU A 43 21.10 -8.33 -6.19
CA LEU A 43 20.91 -6.89 -6.43
C LEU A 43 21.85 -6.02 -5.59
N LYS A 44 22.49 -6.58 -4.57
CA LYS A 44 23.36 -5.80 -3.67
C LYS A 44 24.46 -5.05 -4.43
N GLY A 45 24.54 -3.77 -4.20
CA GLY A 45 25.52 -2.86 -4.84
C GLY A 45 25.15 -2.43 -6.26
N THR A 46 24.03 -2.93 -6.83
CA THR A 46 23.56 -2.43 -8.14
C THR A 46 22.87 -1.09 -7.98
N ASP A 47 22.93 -0.27 -9.03
CA ASP A 47 22.14 0.97 -9.14
C ASP A 47 20.80 0.67 -9.81
N ILE A 48 19.72 1.11 -9.19
CA ILE A 48 18.36 0.97 -9.71
C ILE A 48 17.66 2.33 -9.63
N GLY A 49 17.43 2.95 -10.77
CA GLY A 49 16.74 4.24 -10.87
C GLY A 49 17.47 5.40 -10.20
N GLY A 50 18.82 5.33 -10.09
CA GLY A 50 19.66 6.34 -9.47
C GLY A 50 19.90 6.14 -7.97
N TYR A 51 19.51 4.99 -7.41
CA TYR A 51 19.72 4.62 -6.02
C TYR A 51 20.34 3.23 -5.90
N SER A 52 21.38 3.10 -5.06
CA SER A 52 22.03 1.80 -4.83
C SER A 52 21.17 0.87 -3.98
N VAL A 53 21.22 -0.43 -4.26
CA VAL A 53 20.73 -1.47 -3.34
C VAL A 53 21.79 -1.69 -2.26
N LEU A 54 21.47 -1.26 -1.03
CA LEU A 54 22.42 -1.23 0.10
C LEU A 54 22.69 -2.65 0.66
N GLY A 55 21.67 -3.49 0.65
CA GLY A 55 21.71 -4.86 1.17
C GLY A 55 20.32 -5.38 1.49
N ASN A 56 20.26 -6.46 2.25
CA ASN A 56 19.04 -7.15 2.65
C ASN A 56 18.52 -6.65 4.03
N ILE A 57 17.50 -7.32 4.58
CA ILE A 57 16.90 -6.96 5.87
C ILE A 57 17.92 -6.98 7.02
N ASN A 58 18.94 -7.86 6.97
CA ASN A 58 19.99 -7.88 8.00
C ASN A 58 20.88 -6.63 7.94
N TYR A 59 21.12 -6.09 6.73
CA TYR A 59 21.81 -4.82 6.58
C TYR A 59 20.98 -3.67 7.20
N LEU A 60 19.67 -3.63 6.94
CA LEU A 60 18.76 -2.65 7.57
C LEU A 60 18.91 -2.67 9.09
N PHE A 61 18.86 -3.84 9.71
CA PHE A 61 18.81 -3.96 11.17
C PHE A 61 20.16 -3.73 11.86
N ASN A 62 21.26 -4.09 11.21
CA ASN A 62 22.58 -4.10 11.82
C ASN A 62 23.46 -2.90 11.43
N ALA A 63 23.22 -2.29 10.26
CA ALA A 63 24.07 -1.22 9.72
C ALA A 63 23.41 0.16 9.73
N LEU A 64 22.06 0.22 9.75
CA LEU A 64 21.35 1.49 9.72
C LEU A 64 20.85 1.90 11.11
N THR A 65 20.79 3.19 11.36
CA THR A 65 20.32 3.76 12.61
C THR A 65 18.79 3.89 12.63
N LYS A 66 18.16 3.82 13.79
CA LYS A 66 16.70 3.79 13.96
C LYS A 66 15.98 5.12 13.66
N ASP A 67 16.74 6.21 13.46
CA ASP A 67 16.20 7.50 13.03
C ASP A 67 15.85 7.57 11.53
N ILE A 68 16.21 6.52 10.77
CA ILE A 68 15.89 6.39 9.35
C ILE A 68 14.46 5.88 9.17
N ALA A 69 13.68 6.55 8.32
CA ALA A 69 12.34 6.10 7.93
C ALA A 69 12.43 4.93 6.93
N VAL A 70 11.54 3.96 7.06
CA VAL A 70 11.51 2.79 6.16
C VAL A 70 10.15 2.71 5.47
N PHE A 71 10.16 2.71 4.13
CA PHE A 71 8.99 2.51 3.30
C PHE A 71 9.02 1.11 2.67
N VAL A 72 7.88 0.42 2.62
CA VAL A 72 7.76 -0.94 2.09
C VAL A 72 6.65 -1.00 1.02
N PRO A 73 6.84 -0.38 -0.16
CA PRO A 73 5.81 -0.34 -1.20
C PRO A 73 5.77 -1.65 -2.02
N ILE A 74 5.43 -2.74 -1.36
CA ILE A 74 5.34 -4.09 -1.95
C ILE A 74 3.88 -4.46 -2.19
N GLY A 75 3.53 -4.81 -3.43
CA GLY A 75 2.16 -5.14 -3.83
C GLY A 75 1.60 -6.43 -3.22
N ASN A 76 2.46 -7.39 -2.85
CA ASN A 76 2.03 -8.59 -2.15
C ASN A 76 1.66 -8.24 -0.69
N ASN A 77 0.39 -8.45 -0.34
CA ASN A 77 -0.16 -8.05 0.95
C ASN A 77 0.54 -8.73 2.13
N SER A 78 0.73 -10.05 2.07
CA SER A 78 1.34 -10.81 3.16
C SER A 78 2.82 -10.45 3.36
N VAL A 79 3.57 -10.28 2.27
CA VAL A 79 4.98 -9.87 2.33
C VAL A 79 5.09 -8.47 2.91
N ARG A 80 4.28 -7.51 2.42
CA ARG A 80 4.26 -6.12 2.91
C ARG A 80 3.96 -6.04 4.40
N VAL A 81 2.89 -6.70 4.85
CA VAL A 81 2.46 -6.68 6.25
C VAL A 81 3.51 -7.32 7.17
N ASN A 82 4.06 -8.46 6.79
CA ASN A 82 5.09 -9.15 7.58
C ASN A 82 6.35 -8.30 7.70
N LEU A 83 6.80 -7.66 6.62
CA LEU A 83 7.98 -6.79 6.64
C LEU A 83 7.73 -5.54 7.49
N LEU A 84 6.61 -4.84 7.30
CA LEU A 84 6.28 -3.65 8.08
C LEU A 84 6.18 -3.96 9.57
N SER A 85 5.49 -5.05 9.95
CA SER A 85 5.38 -5.47 11.34
C SER A 85 6.75 -5.79 11.96
N LYS A 86 7.62 -6.49 11.21
CA LYS A 86 8.98 -6.83 11.66
C LYS A 86 9.85 -5.58 11.81
N ILE A 87 9.82 -4.68 10.84
CA ILE A 87 10.60 -3.43 10.83
C ILE A 87 10.17 -2.53 12.00
N GLU A 88 8.85 -2.41 12.24
CA GLU A 88 8.30 -1.66 13.39
C GLU A 88 8.75 -2.29 14.73
N SER A 89 8.69 -3.62 14.86
CA SER A 89 9.12 -4.31 16.09
C SER A 89 10.61 -4.14 16.40
N GLU A 90 11.42 -3.90 15.37
CA GLU A 90 12.84 -3.58 15.52
C GLU A 90 13.07 -2.09 15.86
N GLY A 91 12.02 -1.28 15.98
CA GLY A 91 12.08 0.12 16.41
C GLY A 91 12.38 1.13 15.31
N PHE A 92 12.23 0.76 14.03
CA PHE A 92 12.28 1.72 12.93
C PHE A 92 10.94 2.44 12.77
N GLU A 93 10.99 3.67 12.29
CA GLU A 93 9.81 4.39 11.89
C GLU A 93 9.32 3.90 10.51
N ILE A 94 8.02 3.62 10.43
CA ILE A 94 7.33 3.18 9.21
C ILE A 94 6.25 4.21 8.84
N PRO A 95 6.60 5.36 8.24
CA PRO A 95 5.64 6.42 8.00
C PRO A 95 4.63 6.05 6.91
N SER A 96 3.46 6.69 6.97
CA SER A 96 2.53 6.71 5.85
C SER A 96 3.04 7.61 4.74
N PHE A 97 2.65 7.33 3.50
CA PHE A 97 2.84 8.21 2.36
C PHE A 97 1.49 8.50 1.69
N ILE A 98 1.08 9.75 1.71
CA ILE A 98 -0.14 10.23 1.06
C ILE A 98 0.27 11.35 0.12
N HIS A 99 0.11 11.11 -1.18
CA HIS A 99 0.47 12.10 -2.19
C HIS A 99 -0.41 13.35 -2.05
N GLU A 100 0.15 14.53 -2.26
CA GLU A 100 -0.54 15.83 -2.07
C GLU A 100 -1.81 16.00 -2.91
N SER A 101 -1.91 15.33 -4.06
CA SER A 101 -3.10 15.36 -4.93
C SER A 101 -4.24 14.46 -4.47
N VAL A 102 -4.10 13.76 -3.34
CA VAL A 102 -5.16 12.91 -2.79
C VAL A 102 -6.23 13.78 -2.14
N LEU A 103 -7.48 13.59 -2.55
CA LEU A 103 -8.60 14.20 -1.85
C LEU A 103 -8.97 13.30 -0.67
N LEU A 104 -8.51 13.68 0.51
CA LEU A 104 -8.74 12.99 1.77
C LEU A 104 -9.59 13.85 2.68
N ASP A 105 -10.79 13.39 3.01
CA ASP A 105 -11.65 14.13 3.94
C ASP A 105 -11.11 14.10 5.37
N ALA A 106 -11.29 15.18 6.11
CA ALA A 106 -10.75 15.35 7.46
C ALA A 106 -11.33 14.35 8.50
N THR A 107 -12.44 13.70 8.19
CA THR A 107 -13.08 12.68 9.05
C THR A 107 -12.56 11.27 8.80
N VAL A 108 -11.63 11.09 7.84
CA VAL A 108 -11.04 9.78 7.53
C VAL A 108 -10.07 9.39 8.63
N GLU A 109 -10.26 8.18 9.15
CA GLU A 109 -9.35 7.59 10.14
C GLU A 109 -8.31 6.70 9.44
N LEU A 110 -7.02 6.99 9.65
CA LEU A 110 -5.92 6.24 9.07
C LEU A 110 -5.11 5.52 10.14
N GLY A 111 -4.79 4.26 9.87
CA GLY A 111 -3.80 3.50 10.62
C GLY A 111 -2.35 3.85 10.22
N LYS A 112 -1.42 2.94 10.52
CA LYS A 112 0.03 3.10 10.29
C LYS A 112 0.43 2.63 8.89
N ALA A 113 1.48 3.23 8.35
CA ALA A 113 2.10 2.88 7.07
C ALA A 113 1.08 2.70 5.95
N ILE A 114 0.18 3.67 5.82
CA ILE A 114 -0.80 3.77 4.73
C ILE A 114 -0.16 4.46 3.54
N TYR A 115 -0.25 3.86 2.37
CA TYR A 115 0.28 4.44 1.14
C TYR A 115 -0.84 4.76 0.18
N ILE A 116 -0.99 6.05 -0.20
CA ILE A 116 -2.02 6.51 -1.14
C ILE A 116 -1.35 7.31 -2.26
N LEU A 117 -1.41 6.77 -3.47
CA LEU A 117 -0.82 7.36 -4.66
C LEU A 117 -1.73 8.44 -5.30
N PRO A 118 -1.20 9.23 -6.26
CA PRO A 118 -1.85 10.40 -6.84
C PRO A 118 -3.29 10.18 -7.31
N SER A 119 -4.08 11.26 -7.26
CA SER A 119 -5.44 11.35 -7.83
C SER A 119 -6.45 10.37 -7.22
N SER A 120 -6.17 9.83 -6.04
CA SER A 120 -7.13 9.01 -5.30
C SER A 120 -8.05 9.88 -4.44
N ASN A 121 -9.27 9.41 -4.20
CA ASN A 121 -10.29 10.10 -3.43
C ASN A 121 -10.80 9.19 -2.31
N VAL A 122 -10.81 9.69 -1.07
CA VAL A 122 -11.37 8.98 0.09
C VAL A 122 -12.40 9.89 0.77
N MET A 123 -13.65 9.46 0.70
CA MET A 123 -14.80 10.24 1.18
C MET A 123 -14.97 10.16 2.71
N PRO A 124 -15.81 11.05 3.30
CA PRO A 124 -16.00 11.15 4.74
C PRO A 124 -16.34 9.85 5.46
N PHE A 125 -15.93 9.78 6.73
CA PHE A 125 -16.24 8.69 7.67
C PHE A 125 -15.69 7.32 7.26
N THR A 126 -14.70 7.28 6.38
CA THR A 126 -14.01 6.06 5.98
C THR A 126 -12.87 5.76 6.95
N LYS A 127 -12.65 4.47 7.24
CA LYS A 127 -11.58 3.98 8.12
C LYS A 127 -10.65 3.06 7.34
N ILE A 128 -9.36 3.33 7.37
CA ILE A 128 -8.34 2.53 6.71
C ILE A 128 -7.33 2.06 7.75
N GLN A 129 -7.33 0.76 8.03
CA GLN A 129 -6.43 0.17 9.01
C GLN A 129 -5.03 -0.05 8.43
N ASP A 130 -4.08 -0.39 9.32
CA ASP A 130 -2.66 -0.46 9.10
C ASP A 130 -2.22 -1.17 7.81
N TYR A 131 -1.12 -0.71 7.23
CA TYR A 131 -0.37 -1.35 6.16
C TYR A 131 -1.13 -1.50 4.84
N SER A 132 -2.21 -0.74 4.65
CA SER A 132 -2.97 -0.76 3.38
C SER A 132 -2.29 0.11 2.31
N MET A 133 -2.40 -0.33 1.06
CA MET A 133 -1.78 0.33 -0.08
C MET A 133 -2.84 0.63 -1.16
N ILE A 134 -2.95 1.89 -1.52
CA ILE A 134 -3.94 2.43 -2.46
C ILE A 134 -3.18 3.06 -3.62
N SER A 135 -3.33 2.47 -4.80
CA SER A 135 -2.66 2.94 -6.00
C SER A 135 -3.35 4.18 -6.58
N MET A 136 -2.87 4.68 -7.72
CA MET A 136 -3.35 5.93 -8.29
C MET A 136 -4.81 5.84 -8.78
N GLY A 137 -5.55 6.96 -8.64
CA GLY A 137 -6.90 7.10 -9.18
C GLY A 137 -7.96 6.20 -8.54
N VAL A 138 -7.74 5.74 -7.32
CA VAL A 138 -8.70 4.92 -6.58
C VAL A 138 -9.77 5.81 -5.94
N ASN A 139 -11.04 5.42 -6.05
CA ASN A 139 -12.16 6.13 -5.44
C ASN A 139 -12.79 5.25 -4.35
N ILE A 140 -12.79 5.74 -3.11
CA ILE A 140 -13.41 5.08 -1.97
C ILE A 140 -14.52 6.00 -1.45
N ALA A 141 -15.76 5.51 -1.51
CA ALA A 141 -16.92 6.25 -1.04
C ALA A 141 -16.99 6.30 0.50
N HIS A 142 -18.00 7.00 1.03
CA HIS A 142 -18.15 7.27 2.46
C HIS A 142 -18.52 6.03 3.28
N HIS A 143 -18.18 6.04 4.59
CA HIS A 143 -18.52 5.00 5.57
C HIS A 143 -17.96 3.61 5.19
N VAL A 144 -16.86 3.56 4.44
CA VAL A 144 -16.15 2.31 4.13
C VAL A 144 -15.21 1.99 5.28
N THR A 145 -15.16 0.72 5.69
CA THR A 145 -14.14 0.23 6.63
C THR A 145 -13.23 -0.74 5.90
N ILE A 146 -11.94 -0.44 5.91
CA ILE A 146 -10.89 -1.25 5.30
C ILE A 146 -10.00 -1.79 6.40
N GLU A 147 -9.98 -3.10 6.56
CA GLU A 147 -9.09 -3.77 7.51
C GLU A 147 -7.64 -3.78 7.00
N LYS A 148 -6.73 -4.25 7.85
CA LYS A 148 -5.28 -4.17 7.60
C LYS A 148 -4.84 -4.88 6.32
N GLY A 149 -3.77 -4.35 5.73
CA GLY A 149 -3.02 -5.02 4.69
C GLY A 149 -3.73 -5.16 3.34
N CYS A 150 -4.79 -4.40 3.09
CA CYS A 150 -5.48 -4.41 1.81
C CYS A 150 -4.67 -3.72 0.71
N PHE A 151 -4.93 -4.11 -0.54
CA PHE A 151 -4.33 -3.50 -1.72
C PHE A 151 -5.38 -3.15 -2.76
N PHE A 152 -5.32 -1.90 -3.24
CA PHE A 152 -6.20 -1.38 -4.28
C PHE A 152 -5.35 -0.96 -5.49
N SER A 153 -5.48 -1.67 -6.59
CA SER A 153 -4.79 -1.31 -7.84
C SER A 153 -5.40 -0.05 -8.47
N GLN A 154 -4.77 0.44 -9.54
CA GLN A 154 -5.15 1.66 -10.23
C GLN A 154 -6.62 1.66 -10.64
N GLY A 155 -7.31 2.79 -10.39
CA GLY A 155 -8.67 3.03 -10.87
C GLY A 155 -9.76 2.15 -10.23
N VAL A 156 -9.49 1.53 -9.08
CA VAL A 156 -10.51 0.78 -8.31
C VAL A 156 -11.56 1.72 -7.77
N ASN A 157 -12.84 1.31 -7.82
CA ASN A 157 -13.96 2.08 -7.31
C ASN A 157 -14.71 1.27 -6.24
N ILE A 158 -14.82 1.83 -5.04
CA ILE A 158 -15.50 1.22 -3.89
C ILE A 158 -16.73 2.03 -3.53
N GLY A 159 -17.90 1.40 -3.57
CA GLY A 159 -19.16 1.98 -3.16
C GLY A 159 -19.28 2.26 -1.67
N ALA A 160 -20.33 2.96 -1.26
CA ALA A 160 -20.50 3.39 0.12
C ALA A 160 -20.88 2.26 1.10
N SER A 161 -20.48 2.42 2.38
CA SER A 161 -20.89 1.56 3.51
C SER A 161 -20.48 0.09 3.36
N ILE A 162 -19.30 -0.15 2.81
CA ILE A 162 -18.77 -1.50 2.58
C ILE A 162 -17.71 -1.83 3.63
N TYR A 163 -17.78 -3.03 4.18
CA TYR A 163 -16.76 -3.59 5.07
C TYR A 163 -15.80 -4.48 4.28
N ILE A 164 -14.54 -4.09 4.17
CA ILE A 164 -13.49 -4.81 3.46
C ILE A 164 -12.58 -5.47 4.48
N LYS A 165 -12.60 -6.81 4.51
CA LYS A 165 -11.80 -7.57 5.45
C LYS A 165 -10.33 -7.61 5.05
N GLU A 166 -9.49 -8.00 6.02
CA GLU A 166 -8.03 -8.01 5.90
C GLU A 166 -7.50 -8.73 4.66
N PHE A 167 -6.38 -8.24 4.14
CA PHE A 167 -5.66 -8.78 3.00
C PHE A 167 -6.46 -8.87 1.68
N ALA A 168 -7.60 -8.20 1.56
CA ALA A 168 -8.30 -8.13 0.28
C ALA A 168 -7.45 -7.42 -0.78
N TYR A 169 -7.43 -7.97 -1.99
CA TYR A 169 -6.70 -7.44 -3.13
C TYR A 169 -7.65 -7.08 -4.27
N PHE A 170 -7.59 -5.86 -4.76
CA PHE A 170 -8.42 -5.37 -5.84
C PHE A 170 -7.57 -5.10 -7.08
N GLY A 171 -7.84 -5.83 -8.15
CA GLY A 171 -7.20 -5.65 -9.46
C GLY A 171 -7.63 -4.36 -10.16
N ILE A 172 -6.83 -3.95 -11.14
CA ILE A 172 -6.98 -2.70 -11.89
C ILE A 172 -8.43 -2.52 -12.36
N GLY A 173 -9.01 -1.33 -12.10
CA GLY A 173 -10.32 -0.93 -12.58
C GLY A 173 -11.49 -1.77 -12.08
N SER A 174 -11.30 -2.60 -11.04
CA SER A 174 -12.43 -3.32 -10.44
C SER A 174 -13.36 -2.36 -9.70
N THR A 175 -14.65 -2.72 -9.64
CA THR A 175 -15.69 -1.89 -9.06
C THR A 175 -16.55 -2.71 -8.11
N VAL A 176 -16.78 -2.17 -6.90
CA VAL A 176 -17.72 -2.74 -5.92
C VAL A 176 -18.89 -1.78 -5.79
N MET A 177 -20.10 -2.25 -6.13
CA MET A 177 -21.32 -1.43 -6.07
C MET A 177 -21.74 -1.11 -4.63
N THR A 178 -22.29 0.07 -4.44
CA THR A 178 -23.06 0.39 -3.24
C THR A 178 -24.19 -0.63 -3.06
N GLY A 179 -24.42 -1.09 -1.82
CA GLY A 179 -25.36 -2.18 -1.51
C GLY A 179 -24.69 -3.54 -1.29
N VAL A 180 -23.41 -3.68 -1.66
CA VAL A 180 -22.55 -4.77 -1.16
C VAL A 180 -22.21 -4.45 0.29
N SER A 181 -22.45 -5.39 1.21
CA SER A 181 -22.19 -5.16 2.64
C SER A 181 -20.76 -5.46 3.02
N TYR A 182 -20.14 -6.49 2.42
CA TYR A 182 -18.75 -6.86 2.73
C TYR A 182 -18.02 -7.53 1.57
N ILE A 183 -16.70 -7.41 1.62
CA ILE A 183 -15.71 -8.19 0.85
C ILE A 183 -14.90 -9.04 1.84
N GLY A 184 -14.84 -10.35 1.60
CA GLY A 184 -14.20 -11.32 2.46
C GLY A 184 -12.68 -11.14 2.58
N LYS A 185 -12.12 -11.67 3.67
CA LYS A 185 -10.67 -11.64 3.92
C LYS A 185 -9.92 -12.43 2.84
N ASN A 186 -8.69 -12.01 2.57
CA ASN A 186 -7.81 -12.70 1.64
C ASN A 186 -8.47 -13.01 0.28
N THR A 187 -9.36 -12.13 -0.16
CA THR A 187 -10.07 -12.23 -1.44
C THR A 187 -9.32 -11.48 -2.51
N LEU A 188 -9.21 -12.07 -3.71
CA LEU A 188 -8.67 -11.41 -4.89
C LEU A 188 -9.80 -11.05 -5.85
N ILE A 189 -10.04 -9.78 -6.06
CA ILE A 189 -10.93 -9.25 -7.09
C ILE A 189 -10.08 -8.99 -8.34
N GLY A 190 -10.34 -9.72 -9.42
CA GLY A 190 -9.61 -9.59 -10.67
C GLY A 190 -9.83 -8.23 -11.36
N ALA A 191 -8.94 -7.87 -12.27
CA ALA A 191 -9.02 -6.61 -13.00
C ALA A 191 -10.36 -6.48 -13.76
N GLY A 192 -10.96 -5.28 -13.76
CA GLY A 192 -12.23 -4.98 -14.42
C GLY A 192 -13.46 -5.71 -13.88
N THR A 193 -13.34 -6.39 -12.75
CA THR A 193 -14.46 -7.13 -12.15
C THR A 193 -15.49 -6.19 -11.55
N LEU A 194 -16.77 -6.42 -11.83
CA LEU A 194 -17.90 -5.72 -11.20
C LEU A 194 -18.52 -6.59 -10.10
N ILE A 195 -18.36 -6.17 -8.85
CA ILE A 195 -18.94 -6.83 -7.69
C ILE A 195 -20.31 -6.21 -7.35
N ILE A 196 -21.36 -7.04 -7.39
CA ILE A 196 -22.76 -6.65 -7.15
C ILE A 196 -23.39 -7.37 -5.96
N LYS A 197 -22.65 -8.25 -5.30
CA LYS A 197 -23.09 -9.04 -4.12
C LYS A 197 -21.93 -9.21 -3.16
N ASN A 198 -22.21 -9.57 -1.93
CA ASN A 198 -21.21 -9.91 -0.92
C ASN A 198 -20.26 -11.00 -1.42
N VAL A 199 -18.98 -10.85 -1.09
CA VAL A 199 -17.94 -11.79 -1.50
C VAL A 199 -17.43 -12.56 -0.28
N PRO A 200 -17.47 -13.91 -0.30
CA PRO A 200 -16.98 -14.71 0.82
C PRO A 200 -15.45 -14.61 0.96
N ASP A 201 -14.94 -15.09 2.10
CA ASP A 201 -13.51 -15.13 2.37
C ASP A 201 -12.78 -16.08 1.39
N GLU A 202 -11.51 -15.81 1.13
CA GLU A 202 -10.56 -16.70 0.45
C GLU A 202 -11.00 -17.16 -0.96
N VAL A 203 -11.55 -16.25 -1.74
CA VAL A 203 -11.92 -16.52 -3.14
C VAL A 203 -11.23 -15.58 -4.14
N VAL A 204 -11.15 -16.05 -5.38
CA VAL A 204 -10.80 -15.24 -6.54
C VAL A 204 -12.08 -14.94 -7.33
N MET A 205 -12.39 -13.65 -7.48
CA MET A 205 -13.54 -13.16 -8.25
C MET A 205 -13.08 -12.59 -9.60
N ILE A 206 -13.80 -12.92 -10.67
CA ILE A 206 -13.56 -12.34 -12.00
C ILE A 206 -14.87 -12.06 -12.74
N GLY A 207 -14.81 -11.16 -13.70
CA GLY A 207 -15.87 -10.93 -14.69
C GLY A 207 -16.83 -9.79 -14.37
N ASN A 208 -17.76 -9.53 -15.30
CA ASN A 208 -18.81 -8.53 -15.20
C ASN A 208 -20.16 -9.16 -15.61
N PRO A 209 -21.06 -9.45 -14.65
CA PRO A 209 -20.88 -9.38 -13.22
C PRO A 209 -19.89 -10.41 -12.66
N GLY A 210 -19.27 -10.08 -11.52
CA GLY A 210 -18.25 -10.90 -10.88
C GLY A 210 -18.77 -12.27 -10.40
N ARG A 211 -17.96 -13.31 -10.64
CA ARG A 211 -18.24 -14.69 -10.23
C ARG A 211 -17.00 -15.29 -9.58
N ILE A 212 -17.20 -16.23 -8.66
CA ILE A 212 -16.10 -16.99 -8.07
C ILE A 212 -15.45 -17.85 -9.16
N LEU A 213 -14.17 -17.64 -9.39
CA LEU A 213 -13.36 -18.46 -10.30
C LEU A 213 -12.81 -19.69 -9.57
N ARG A 214 -12.28 -19.48 -8.35
CA ARG A 214 -11.64 -20.52 -7.52
C ARG A 214 -11.42 -20.01 -6.10
N ASN A 215 -11.02 -20.89 -5.22
CA ASN A 215 -10.50 -20.46 -3.92
C ASN A 215 -9.15 -19.72 -4.09
N ASN A 216 -8.92 -18.72 -3.27
CA ASN A 216 -7.66 -18.02 -3.18
C ASN A 216 -6.76 -18.77 -2.17
N LYS A 217 -5.95 -19.70 -2.68
CA LYS A 217 -4.95 -20.35 -1.82
C LYS A 217 -3.85 -19.32 -1.56
N THR A 218 -3.71 -18.90 -0.32
CA THR A 218 -2.52 -18.17 0.15
C THR A 218 -1.31 -19.10 0.00
N HIS A 219 -0.35 -18.68 -0.78
CA HIS A 219 0.97 -19.29 -0.83
C HIS A 219 1.92 -18.55 0.08
#